data_482defa528ec6bf4078a7f1261a413ab
#
_entry.id   482defa528ec6bf4078a7f1261a413ab
#
_cell.length_a   1.000
_cell.length_b   1.000
_cell.length_c   1.000
_cell.angle_alpha   90.00
_cell.angle_beta   90.00
_cell.angle_gamma   90.00
#
_symmetry.space_group_name_H-M   'P 1'
#
loop_
_entity.id
_entity.type
_entity.pdbx_description
1 polymer ?
#
loop_
_entity_poly.entity_id
_entity_poly.type
_entity_poly.pdbx_seq_one_letter_code
_entity_poly.pdbx_strand_id
1 'polypeptide(L)'
;MVILKNDKLTVSIEEFRAEIKSVKTGDGTEYMWQGGGEYWEGTAPNLFPIVGRLCDGYYTIDGVKYELGMHGLSYGGNFKVIEATQDRAVFELTDSEESLKSYPFKFSFKVRYTLTDSLITVDYIVENRDDKTMYYSLGAHPGFNVPLAKGGNFAQYYFEFEEEAKPIGYELTADGLITGKKEPFSLICDTILPLTGQEIFVPTVFLEDMSTKVTLKSNKTRRSVTMTYEGFKYLALWHDDNSPFICIEPWTGTPELIGNSRELKDKNGITALDKGKTDEYTYTIEIK
;
A
#
# COMPACT_ATOMS: atom_id res chain seq x y z
N MET A 1 -16.75 -1.65 -11.94
CA MET A 1 -16.83 -1.74 -10.44
C MET A 1 -17.40 -3.08 -10.04
N VAL A 2 -16.70 -3.82 -9.17
CA VAL A 2 -17.14 -5.10 -8.59
C VAL A 2 -17.56 -4.86 -7.15
N ILE A 3 -18.60 -5.56 -6.69
CA ILE A 3 -19.12 -5.48 -5.31
C ILE A 3 -19.03 -6.87 -4.69
N LEU A 4 -18.26 -6.97 -3.59
CA LEU A 4 -18.28 -8.13 -2.70
C LEU A 4 -19.22 -7.82 -1.53
N LYS A 5 -20.01 -8.80 -1.12
CA LYS A 5 -21.00 -8.57 -0.07
C LYS A 5 -21.34 -9.81 0.72
N ASN A 6 -21.41 -9.66 2.04
CA ASN A 6 -22.00 -10.62 2.97
C ASN A 6 -22.86 -9.90 4.01
N ASP A 7 -23.24 -10.60 5.08
CA ASP A 7 -24.11 -10.02 6.14
C ASP A 7 -23.43 -8.92 6.97
N LYS A 8 -22.10 -8.82 6.94
CA LYS A 8 -21.31 -7.87 7.74
C LYS A 8 -20.83 -6.67 6.93
N LEU A 9 -20.31 -6.91 5.71
CA LEU A 9 -19.67 -5.89 4.90
C LEU A 9 -20.20 -5.84 3.47
N THR A 10 -20.14 -4.65 2.91
CA THR A 10 -20.20 -4.38 1.47
C THR A 10 -18.92 -3.70 1.06
N VAL A 11 -18.18 -4.31 0.12
CA VAL A 11 -16.88 -3.84 -0.39
C VAL A 11 -17.03 -3.53 -1.87
N SER A 12 -16.72 -2.30 -2.28
CA SER A 12 -16.72 -1.90 -3.70
C SER A 12 -15.30 -1.74 -4.20
N ILE A 13 -15.00 -2.33 -5.35
CA ILE A 13 -13.65 -2.34 -5.95
C ILE A 13 -13.77 -1.85 -7.39
N GLU A 14 -12.91 -0.92 -7.76
CA GLU A 14 -12.87 -0.34 -9.10
C GLU A 14 -11.80 -1.02 -9.97
N GLU A 15 -12.00 -1.07 -11.29
CA GLU A 15 -11.02 -1.60 -12.26
C GLU A 15 -9.79 -0.70 -12.39
N PHE A 16 -9.97 0.61 -12.25
CA PHE A 16 -8.86 1.56 -12.18
C PHE A 16 -8.07 1.33 -10.91
N ARG A 17 -6.77 1.05 -11.03
CA ARG A 17 -5.86 0.69 -9.93
C ARG A 17 -6.22 -0.62 -9.20
N ALA A 18 -7.29 -1.33 -9.62
CA ALA A 18 -7.92 -2.41 -8.86
C ALA A 18 -8.17 -2.00 -7.40
N GLU A 19 -8.49 -0.74 -7.11
CA GLU A 19 -8.53 -0.22 -5.75
C GLU A 19 -9.88 -0.41 -5.05
N ILE A 20 -9.83 -0.70 -3.75
CA ILE A 20 -11.02 -0.67 -2.90
C ILE A 20 -11.50 0.78 -2.79
N LYS A 21 -12.74 1.04 -3.22
CA LYS A 21 -13.37 2.38 -3.15
C LYS A 21 -14.21 2.57 -1.91
N SER A 22 -14.75 1.49 -1.34
CA SER A 22 -15.68 1.58 -0.20
C SER A 22 -15.66 0.28 0.59
N VAL A 23 -15.68 0.40 1.91
CA VAL A 23 -15.91 -0.72 2.86
C VAL A 23 -16.94 -0.25 3.88
N LYS A 24 -18.17 -0.76 3.73
CA LYS A 24 -19.29 -0.38 4.58
C LYS A 24 -19.78 -1.54 5.44
N THR A 25 -20.03 -1.25 6.70
CA THR A 25 -20.76 -2.14 7.62
C THR A 25 -22.28 -2.05 7.39
N GLY A 26 -23.03 -2.98 7.95
CA GLY A 26 -24.50 -3.03 7.81
C GLY A 26 -25.24 -1.80 8.36
N ASP A 27 -24.62 -1.04 9.27
CA ASP A 27 -25.14 0.24 9.78
C ASP A 27 -24.82 1.44 8.89
N GLY A 28 -24.17 1.21 7.74
CA GLY A 28 -23.81 2.23 6.75
C GLY A 28 -22.53 3.01 7.07
N THR A 29 -21.75 2.61 8.09
CA THR A 29 -20.47 3.26 8.38
C THR A 29 -19.45 2.93 7.30
N GLU A 30 -18.85 3.98 6.72
CA GLU A 30 -17.78 3.90 5.75
C GLU A 30 -16.41 3.94 6.44
N TYR A 31 -15.56 2.95 6.16
CA TYR A 31 -14.24 2.84 6.76
C TYR A 31 -13.12 3.36 5.84
N MET A 32 -13.34 3.34 4.52
CA MET A 32 -12.34 3.85 3.58
C MET A 32 -12.49 5.34 3.36
N TRP A 33 -11.36 6.02 3.17
CA TRP A 33 -11.34 7.35 2.59
C TRP A 33 -11.98 7.31 1.21
N GLN A 34 -12.81 8.31 0.89
CA GLN A 34 -13.61 8.29 -0.34
C GLN A 34 -12.96 9.05 -1.51
N GLY A 35 -11.77 9.63 -1.27
CA GLY A 35 -11.10 10.47 -2.24
C GLY A 35 -11.76 11.83 -2.45
N GLY A 36 -11.02 12.77 -3.00
CA GLY A 36 -11.53 14.05 -3.47
C GLY A 36 -11.52 15.19 -2.46
N GLY A 37 -12.18 16.28 -2.81
CA GLY A 37 -12.15 17.53 -2.06
C GLY A 37 -10.82 18.25 -2.24
N GLU A 38 -10.26 18.74 -1.15
CA GLU A 38 -8.97 19.44 -1.09
C GLU A 38 -7.79 18.48 -0.85
N TYR A 39 -8.07 17.18 -0.69
CA TYR A 39 -7.12 16.14 -0.29
C TYR A 39 -6.90 15.13 -1.42
N TRP A 40 -6.14 14.10 -1.10
CA TRP A 40 -5.81 13.01 -1.98
C TRP A 40 -7.03 12.35 -2.65
N GLU A 41 -6.99 12.19 -3.98
CA GLU A 41 -8.08 11.62 -4.78
C GLU A 41 -8.12 10.08 -4.77
N GLY A 42 -7.02 9.42 -4.38
CA GLY A 42 -6.96 7.97 -4.27
C GLY A 42 -7.73 7.46 -3.04
N THR A 43 -7.94 6.15 -2.98
CA THR A 43 -8.61 5.48 -1.87
C THR A 43 -7.77 4.33 -1.32
N ALA A 44 -7.37 3.39 -2.19
CA ALA A 44 -6.56 2.23 -1.84
C ALA A 44 -5.82 1.67 -3.07
N PRO A 45 -4.99 2.45 -3.76
CA PRO A 45 -4.29 1.97 -4.94
C PRO A 45 -3.32 0.85 -4.61
N ASN A 46 -3.14 -0.06 -5.56
CA ASN A 46 -2.13 -1.11 -5.51
C ASN A 46 -0.88 -0.64 -6.26
N LEU A 47 0.29 -0.89 -5.71
CA LEU A 47 1.57 -0.35 -6.18
C LEU A 47 2.41 -1.45 -6.83
N PHE A 48 2.82 -1.25 -8.10
CA PHE A 48 3.66 -2.16 -8.88
C PHE A 48 4.16 -1.48 -10.17
N PRO A 49 5.36 -1.72 -10.68
CA PRO A 49 6.43 -2.57 -10.18
C PRO A 49 7.42 -1.85 -9.26
N ILE A 50 7.12 -0.67 -8.81
CA ILE A 50 7.87 0.07 -7.81
C ILE A 50 6.93 0.67 -6.78
N VAL A 51 7.46 0.97 -5.59
CA VAL A 51 6.81 1.75 -4.54
C VAL A 51 7.55 3.08 -4.36
N GLY A 52 6.82 4.14 -4.00
CA GLY A 52 7.39 5.48 -3.86
C GLY A 52 7.85 6.08 -5.20
N ARG A 53 8.84 6.97 -5.11
CA ARG A 53 9.40 7.71 -6.24
C ARG A 53 10.77 7.18 -6.65
N LEU A 54 11.10 7.41 -7.91
CA LEU A 54 12.46 7.35 -8.47
C LEU A 54 13.05 8.76 -8.48
N CYS A 55 14.34 8.89 -8.24
CA CYS A 55 15.02 10.14 -8.45
C CYS A 55 14.94 10.54 -9.93
N ASP A 56 14.56 11.78 -10.21
CA ASP A 56 14.33 12.30 -11.57
C ASP A 56 13.35 11.48 -12.42
N GLY A 57 12.55 10.59 -11.80
CA GLY A 57 11.48 9.83 -12.46
C GLY A 57 11.95 8.72 -13.41
N TYR A 58 13.19 8.23 -13.28
CA TYR A 58 13.69 7.18 -14.17
C TYR A 58 14.60 6.19 -13.44
N TYR A 59 14.81 5.05 -14.07
CA TYR A 59 15.79 4.03 -13.71
C TYR A 59 16.50 3.50 -14.97
N THR A 60 17.52 2.65 -14.80
CA THR A 60 18.21 2.00 -15.91
C THR A 60 18.15 0.48 -15.81
N ILE A 61 18.23 -0.20 -16.94
CA ILE A 61 18.49 -1.62 -17.07
C ILE A 61 19.64 -1.75 -18.07
N ASP A 62 20.77 -2.28 -17.61
CA ASP A 62 22.01 -2.41 -18.40
C ASP A 62 22.38 -1.08 -19.10
N GLY A 63 22.24 0.03 -18.38
CA GLY A 63 22.52 1.39 -18.83
C GLY A 63 21.46 2.02 -19.73
N VAL A 64 20.42 1.32 -20.13
CA VAL A 64 19.30 1.89 -20.92
C VAL A 64 18.29 2.56 -19.97
N LYS A 65 17.96 3.82 -20.25
CA LYS A 65 17.05 4.63 -19.44
C LYS A 65 15.57 4.28 -19.72
N TYR A 66 14.80 4.14 -18.64
CA TYR A 66 13.34 3.96 -18.63
C TYR A 66 12.69 4.94 -17.66
N GLU A 67 11.70 5.68 -18.12
CA GLU A 67 10.93 6.60 -17.27
C GLU A 67 9.73 5.88 -16.67
N LEU A 68 9.53 6.08 -15.36
CA LEU A 68 8.43 5.46 -14.63
C LEU A 68 7.95 6.40 -13.52
N GLY A 69 6.67 6.65 -13.49
CA GLY A 69 6.05 7.53 -12.50
C GLY A 69 6.06 6.93 -11.08
N MET A 70 5.72 7.76 -10.12
CA MET A 70 5.53 7.35 -8.72
C MET A 70 4.58 6.17 -8.62
N HIS A 71 4.93 5.17 -7.81
CA HIS A 71 4.19 3.92 -7.59
C HIS A 71 4.01 3.02 -8.82
N GLY A 72 4.66 3.36 -9.93
CA GLY A 72 4.74 2.51 -11.11
C GLY A 72 3.46 2.42 -11.95
N LEU A 73 3.33 1.30 -12.67
CA LEU A 73 2.30 1.09 -13.69
C LEU A 73 0.89 0.93 -13.11
N SER A 74 0.77 0.21 -11.99
CA SER A 74 -0.53 -0.11 -11.39
C SER A 74 -1.25 1.12 -10.85
N TYR A 75 -0.50 2.15 -10.42
CA TYR A 75 -1.05 3.40 -9.90
C TYR A 75 -1.84 4.22 -10.93
N GLY A 76 -1.55 4.04 -12.22
CA GLY A 76 -2.30 4.62 -13.34
C GLY A 76 -3.01 3.59 -14.21
N GLY A 77 -2.98 2.31 -13.82
CA GLY A 77 -3.42 1.19 -14.64
C GLY A 77 -4.90 0.85 -14.52
N ASN A 78 -5.49 0.45 -15.64
CA ASN A 78 -6.80 -0.19 -15.68
C ASN A 78 -6.60 -1.70 -15.68
N PHE A 79 -7.10 -2.37 -14.65
CA PHE A 79 -7.05 -3.82 -14.52
C PHE A 79 -8.27 -4.46 -15.20
N LYS A 80 -8.06 -5.64 -15.74
CA LYS A 80 -9.14 -6.49 -16.26
C LYS A 80 -9.70 -7.34 -15.13
N VAL A 81 -11.02 -7.34 -14.95
CA VAL A 81 -11.69 -8.29 -14.06
C VAL A 81 -11.66 -9.66 -14.74
N ILE A 82 -11.01 -10.65 -14.11
CA ILE A 82 -10.93 -12.03 -14.63
C ILE A 82 -11.77 -13.02 -13.82
N GLU A 83 -12.18 -12.63 -12.61
CA GLU A 83 -13.11 -13.39 -11.78
C GLU A 83 -13.94 -12.40 -10.93
N ALA A 84 -15.23 -12.62 -10.78
CA ALA A 84 -16.08 -11.89 -9.85
C ALA A 84 -17.24 -12.78 -9.37
N THR A 85 -17.30 -12.99 -8.06
CA THR A 85 -18.38 -13.66 -7.33
C THR A 85 -18.92 -12.72 -6.24
N GLN A 86 -19.82 -13.22 -5.40
CA GLN A 86 -20.35 -12.43 -4.29
C GLN A 86 -19.29 -12.10 -3.21
N ASP A 87 -18.30 -12.97 -3.05
CA ASP A 87 -17.31 -12.92 -1.97
C ASP A 87 -15.86 -12.86 -2.48
N ARG A 88 -15.65 -12.92 -3.80
CA ARG A 88 -14.30 -12.94 -4.40
C ARG A 88 -14.25 -12.18 -5.72
N ALA A 89 -13.15 -11.46 -5.92
CA ALA A 89 -12.82 -10.84 -7.21
C ALA A 89 -11.34 -10.95 -7.50
N VAL A 90 -10.99 -11.11 -8.79
CA VAL A 90 -9.60 -11.12 -9.27
C VAL A 90 -9.47 -10.11 -10.39
N PHE A 91 -8.54 -9.20 -10.22
CA PHE A 91 -8.16 -8.19 -11.20
C PHE A 91 -6.77 -8.49 -11.73
N GLU A 92 -6.53 -8.31 -13.01
CA GLU A 92 -5.25 -8.59 -13.66
C GLU A 92 -4.78 -7.38 -14.48
N LEU A 93 -3.52 -7.00 -14.28
CA LEU A 93 -2.74 -6.08 -15.12
C LEU A 93 -1.63 -6.89 -15.80
N THR A 94 -1.53 -6.78 -17.12
CA THR A 94 -0.46 -7.43 -17.90
C THR A 94 0.35 -6.38 -18.65
N ASP A 95 1.51 -6.80 -19.14
CA ASP A 95 2.29 -5.99 -20.06
C ASP A 95 1.50 -5.62 -21.33
N SER A 96 1.87 -4.50 -21.92
CA SER A 96 1.35 -3.96 -23.17
C SER A 96 2.47 -3.29 -23.96
N GLU A 97 2.27 -3.00 -25.23
CA GLU A 97 3.24 -2.24 -26.03
C GLU A 97 3.62 -0.90 -25.38
N GLU A 98 2.68 -0.26 -24.67
CA GLU A 98 2.94 1.00 -23.98
C GLU A 98 3.73 0.78 -22.68
N SER A 99 3.32 -0.18 -21.83
CA SER A 99 4.01 -0.44 -20.57
C SER A 99 5.45 -0.94 -20.79
N LEU A 100 5.72 -1.69 -21.86
CA LEU A 100 7.06 -2.15 -22.21
C LEU A 100 8.05 -1.03 -22.52
N LYS A 101 7.59 0.18 -22.84
CA LYS A 101 8.44 1.37 -23.04
C LYS A 101 8.97 1.92 -21.71
N SER A 102 8.24 1.74 -20.62
CA SER A 102 8.59 2.23 -19.28
C SER A 102 9.01 1.12 -18.32
N TYR A 103 8.60 -0.12 -18.58
CA TYR A 103 8.97 -1.31 -17.81
C TYR A 103 9.12 -2.52 -18.75
N PRO A 104 10.33 -2.80 -19.25
CA PRO A 104 10.57 -3.72 -20.35
C PRO A 104 10.60 -5.19 -19.91
N PHE A 105 9.57 -5.62 -19.21
CA PHE A 105 9.34 -7.00 -18.77
C PHE A 105 7.91 -7.43 -19.11
N LYS A 106 7.75 -8.69 -19.53
CA LYS A 106 6.45 -9.33 -19.68
C LYS A 106 6.02 -9.90 -18.35
N PHE A 107 4.85 -9.52 -17.89
CA PHE A 107 4.36 -9.88 -16.56
C PHE A 107 2.85 -10.11 -16.52
N SER A 108 2.40 -10.74 -15.44
CA SER A 108 1.04 -10.63 -14.94
C SER A 108 1.10 -10.22 -13.48
N PHE A 109 0.41 -9.16 -13.16
CA PHE A 109 0.16 -8.74 -11.78
C PHE A 109 -1.33 -8.87 -11.49
N LYS A 110 -1.67 -9.78 -10.56
CA LYS A 110 -3.05 -10.00 -10.14
C LYS A 110 -3.26 -9.50 -8.72
N VAL A 111 -4.41 -8.88 -8.50
CA VAL A 111 -4.93 -8.53 -7.19
C VAL A 111 -6.20 -9.32 -6.97
N ARG A 112 -6.17 -10.23 -5.98
CA ARG A 112 -7.29 -11.06 -5.60
C ARG A 112 -7.85 -10.60 -4.26
N TYR A 113 -9.12 -10.28 -4.24
CA TYR A 113 -9.88 -9.91 -3.05
C TYR A 113 -10.79 -11.04 -2.64
N THR A 114 -10.79 -11.40 -1.36
CA THR A 114 -11.71 -12.39 -0.77
C THR A 114 -12.33 -11.80 0.48
N LEU A 115 -13.66 -11.84 0.57
CA LEU A 115 -14.43 -11.34 1.70
C LEU A 115 -14.95 -12.50 2.55
N THR A 116 -14.48 -12.61 3.79
CA THR A 116 -14.95 -13.61 4.76
C THR A 116 -15.34 -12.92 6.06
N ASP A 117 -16.62 -12.97 6.42
CA ASP A 117 -17.11 -12.23 7.60
C ASP A 117 -16.73 -10.73 7.54
N SER A 118 -15.97 -10.23 8.53
CA SER A 118 -15.48 -8.87 8.58
C SER A 118 -14.02 -8.73 8.11
N LEU A 119 -13.49 -9.75 7.43
CA LEU A 119 -12.11 -9.82 6.94
C LEU A 119 -12.08 -9.73 5.42
N ILE A 120 -11.28 -8.80 4.92
CA ILE A 120 -10.92 -8.70 3.51
C ILE A 120 -9.49 -9.21 3.38
N THR A 121 -9.31 -10.31 2.66
CA THR A 121 -7.98 -10.82 2.28
C THR A 121 -7.64 -10.29 0.91
N VAL A 122 -6.43 -9.77 0.76
CA VAL A 122 -5.89 -9.25 -0.50
C VAL A 122 -4.60 -9.99 -0.83
N ASP A 123 -4.61 -10.70 -1.94
CA ASP A 123 -3.45 -11.41 -2.44
C ASP A 123 -2.90 -10.72 -3.69
N TYR A 124 -1.62 -10.42 -3.67
CA TYR A 124 -0.84 -9.99 -4.82
C TYR A 124 -0.12 -11.18 -5.42
N ILE A 125 -0.36 -11.45 -6.70
CA ILE A 125 0.24 -12.56 -7.43
C ILE A 125 1.01 -11.96 -8.60
N VAL A 126 2.34 -12.08 -8.58
CA VAL A 126 3.24 -11.56 -9.61
C VAL A 126 3.85 -12.72 -10.37
N GLU A 127 3.58 -12.81 -11.66
CA GLU A 127 4.12 -13.83 -12.56
C GLU A 127 5.10 -13.18 -13.54
N ASN A 128 6.32 -13.67 -13.60
CA ASN A 128 7.27 -13.31 -14.64
C ASN A 128 7.01 -14.12 -15.91
N ARG A 129 6.47 -13.47 -16.94
CA ARG A 129 6.18 -14.04 -18.26
C ARG A 129 7.27 -13.76 -19.30
N ASP A 130 8.35 -13.11 -18.87
CA ASP A 130 9.51 -12.82 -19.70
C ASP A 130 10.47 -14.01 -19.79
N ASP A 131 11.46 -13.90 -20.67
CA ASP A 131 12.53 -14.89 -20.82
C ASP A 131 13.80 -14.55 -20.00
N LYS A 132 13.77 -13.49 -19.22
CA LYS A 132 14.83 -12.98 -18.32
C LYS A 132 14.32 -12.75 -16.91
N THR A 133 15.23 -12.56 -15.95
CA THR A 133 14.88 -12.18 -14.57
C THR A 133 14.21 -10.80 -14.58
N MET A 134 13.05 -10.69 -13.92
CA MET A 134 12.29 -9.46 -13.72
C MET A 134 12.58 -8.88 -12.34
N TYR A 135 12.63 -7.55 -12.25
CA TYR A 135 12.89 -6.83 -10.99
C TYR A 135 11.69 -5.98 -10.63
N TYR A 136 11.16 -6.14 -9.41
CA TYR A 136 9.99 -5.39 -8.96
C TYR A 136 9.98 -5.17 -7.46
N SER A 137 9.17 -4.24 -7.02
CA SER A 137 8.62 -4.14 -5.67
C SER A 137 7.14 -3.83 -5.74
N LEU A 138 6.40 -4.15 -4.69
CA LEU A 138 4.97 -3.90 -4.62
C LEU A 138 4.55 -3.40 -3.24
N GLY A 139 3.34 -2.88 -3.15
CA GLY A 139 2.78 -2.42 -1.90
C GLY A 139 1.29 -2.10 -1.98
N ALA A 140 0.68 -1.99 -0.81
CA ALA A 140 -0.68 -1.50 -0.64
C ALA A 140 -0.66 -0.03 -0.16
N HIS A 141 -1.72 0.71 -0.47
CA HIS A 141 -1.86 2.11 -0.07
C HIS A 141 -3.31 2.45 0.37
N PRO A 142 -3.94 1.63 1.25
CA PRO A 142 -5.30 1.89 1.69
C PRO A 142 -5.36 3.07 2.66
N GLY A 143 -6.24 4.03 2.37
CA GLY A 143 -6.58 5.15 3.23
C GLY A 143 -7.86 4.88 4.03
N PHE A 144 -7.80 5.03 5.34
CA PHE A 144 -8.92 4.81 6.25
C PHE A 144 -9.40 6.13 6.84
N ASN A 145 -10.72 6.30 6.94
CA ASN A 145 -11.32 7.47 7.59
C ASN A 145 -10.86 7.59 9.04
N VAL A 146 -10.53 8.80 9.44
CA VAL A 146 -10.30 9.17 10.84
C VAL A 146 -11.00 10.50 11.10
N PRO A 147 -12.03 10.53 11.94
CA PRO A 147 -12.50 9.48 12.86
C PRO A 147 -13.36 8.40 12.20
N LEU A 148 -13.34 7.17 12.73
CA LEU A 148 -14.23 6.05 12.37
C LEU A 148 -15.64 6.18 12.96
N ALA A 149 -15.87 7.17 13.81
CA ALA A 149 -17.17 7.42 14.47
C ALA A 149 -17.51 8.90 14.47
N LYS A 150 -18.78 9.24 14.27
CA LYS A 150 -19.26 10.63 14.32
C LYS A 150 -18.91 11.31 15.64
N GLY A 151 -18.46 12.56 15.57
CA GLY A 151 -18.12 13.40 16.73
C GLY A 151 -16.74 13.12 17.34
N GLY A 152 -15.97 12.21 16.77
CA GLY A 152 -14.54 12.03 17.10
C GLY A 152 -13.66 13.05 16.37
N ASN A 153 -12.37 13.06 16.70
CA ASN A 153 -11.35 13.79 15.98
C ASN A 153 -10.08 12.92 15.80
N PHE A 154 -9.20 13.33 14.90
CA PHE A 154 -7.99 12.62 14.51
C PHE A 154 -7.09 12.29 15.71
N ALA A 155 -6.84 13.25 16.60
CA ALA A 155 -5.97 13.12 17.76
C ALA A 155 -6.47 12.13 18.85
N GLN A 156 -7.70 11.63 18.73
CA GLN A 156 -8.23 10.60 19.64
C GLN A 156 -7.90 9.18 19.19
N TYR A 157 -7.26 9.04 18.02
CA TYR A 157 -6.89 7.76 17.45
C TYR A 157 -5.40 7.47 17.64
N TYR A 158 -5.05 6.19 17.55
CA TYR A 158 -3.68 5.70 17.61
C TYR A 158 -3.57 4.37 16.87
N PHE A 159 -2.35 4.07 16.47
CA PHE A 159 -1.98 2.74 16.05
C PHE A 159 -1.54 1.91 17.26
N GLU A 160 -2.01 0.68 17.35
CA GLU A 160 -1.54 -0.33 18.28
C GLU A 160 -0.97 -1.48 17.48
N PHE A 161 0.31 -1.75 17.65
CA PHE A 161 1.03 -2.87 17.06
C PHE A 161 0.89 -4.09 17.98
N GLU A 162 0.66 -5.29 17.41
CA GLU A 162 0.40 -6.49 18.19
C GLU A 162 1.64 -6.94 18.98
N GLU A 163 2.84 -6.76 18.39
CA GLU A 163 4.11 -7.15 19.01
C GLU A 163 4.95 -5.91 19.32
N GLU A 164 5.72 -5.97 20.40
CA GLU A 164 6.73 -4.98 20.72
C GLU A 164 7.74 -4.88 19.57
N ALA A 165 8.02 -3.67 19.12
CA ALA A 165 8.93 -3.39 18.02
C ALA A 165 9.89 -2.27 18.37
N LYS A 166 11.10 -2.34 17.83
CA LYS A 166 12.09 -1.27 17.86
C LYS A 166 12.38 -0.81 16.44
N PRO A 167 11.41 -0.13 15.82
CA PRO A 167 11.50 0.19 14.40
C PRO A 167 12.62 1.19 14.12
N ILE A 168 13.11 1.11 12.90
CA ILE A 168 14.03 2.07 12.33
C ILE A 168 13.26 2.96 11.36
N GLY A 169 13.26 4.25 11.62
CA GLY A 169 12.69 5.27 10.75
C GLY A 169 13.69 5.75 9.71
N TYR A 170 13.22 5.95 8.50
CA TYR A 170 13.99 6.54 7.41
C TYR A 170 13.74 8.03 7.32
N GLU A 171 14.79 8.82 7.15
CA GLU A 171 14.64 10.21 6.78
C GLU A 171 14.29 10.32 5.28
N LEU A 172 13.19 11.03 5.00
CA LEU A 172 12.73 11.31 3.65
C LEU A 172 12.91 12.77 3.30
N THR A 173 13.16 13.07 2.02
CA THR A 173 13.04 14.43 1.50
C THR A 173 11.57 14.85 1.42
N ALA A 174 11.30 16.14 1.20
CA ALA A 174 9.94 16.63 0.96
C ALA A 174 9.24 15.93 -0.23
N ASP A 175 10.01 15.45 -1.20
CA ASP A 175 9.51 14.69 -2.36
C ASP A 175 9.37 13.19 -2.10
N GLY A 176 9.65 12.71 -0.87
CA GLY A 176 9.50 11.31 -0.49
C GLY A 176 10.62 10.37 -0.96
N LEU A 177 11.82 10.89 -1.24
CA LEU A 177 13.03 10.10 -1.52
C LEU A 177 13.81 9.81 -0.23
N ILE A 178 14.49 8.66 -0.16
CA ILE A 178 15.32 8.31 1.00
C ILE A 178 16.64 9.06 0.95
N THR A 179 17.02 9.73 2.07
CA THR A 179 18.29 10.46 2.19
C THR A 179 19.48 9.55 2.51
N GLY A 180 19.22 8.32 2.98
CA GLY A 180 20.22 7.39 3.50
C GLY A 180 20.38 7.45 5.02
N LYS A 181 19.82 8.46 5.68
CA LYS A 181 19.82 8.55 7.14
C LYS A 181 18.70 7.69 7.72
N LYS A 182 19.03 6.95 8.77
CA LYS A 182 18.13 6.11 9.54
C LYS A 182 18.31 6.37 11.02
N GLU A 183 17.22 6.37 11.77
CA GLU A 183 17.24 6.57 13.21
C GLU A 183 16.24 5.63 13.89
N PRO A 184 16.51 5.22 15.16
CA PRO A 184 15.50 4.51 15.95
C PRO A 184 14.20 5.35 16.04
N PHE A 185 13.07 4.73 15.73
CA PHE A 185 11.76 5.37 15.83
C PHE A 185 11.07 4.91 17.12
N SER A 186 10.60 5.85 17.94
CA SER A 186 10.07 5.56 19.27
C SER A 186 8.56 5.30 19.23
N LEU A 187 8.14 4.19 19.83
CA LEU A 187 6.75 3.89 20.15
C LEU A 187 6.52 4.02 21.66
N ILE A 188 5.32 4.37 22.08
CA ILE A 188 4.94 4.33 23.49
C ILE A 188 4.77 2.87 23.89
N CYS A 189 5.48 2.44 24.94
CA CYS A 189 5.51 1.03 25.41
C CYS A 189 5.83 0.05 24.27
N ASP A 190 6.67 0.46 23.31
CA ASP A 190 7.12 -0.33 22.16
C ASP A 190 5.98 -0.86 21.24
N THR A 191 4.74 -0.40 21.44
CA THR A 191 3.56 -0.88 20.67
C THR A 191 2.61 0.22 20.21
N ILE A 192 2.67 1.44 20.73
CA ILE A 192 1.64 2.46 20.46
C ILE A 192 2.23 3.67 19.75
N LEU A 193 1.58 4.08 18.65
CA LEU A 193 1.85 5.32 17.95
C LEU A 193 0.58 6.19 17.94
N PRO A 194 0.51 7.25 18.78
CA PRO A 194 -0.63 8.17 18.77
C PRO A 194 -0.70 8.98 17.46
N LEU A 195 -1.91 9.30 17.01
CA LEU A 195 -2.13 10.24 15.91
C LEU A 195 -2.17 11.71 16.37
N THR A 196 -1.72 11.99 17.59
CA THR A 196 -1.45 13.34 18.06
C THR A 196 -0.14 13.85 17.48
N GLY A 197 -0.09 15.09 16.97
CA GLY A 197 1.08 15.57 16.25
C GLY A 197 1.07 15.04 14.81
N GLN A 198 0.03 15.38 14.07
CA GLN A 198 -0.17 14.95 12.66
C GLN A 198 1.04 15.24 11.77
N GLU A 199 1.81 16.28 12.07
CA GLU A 199 3.02 16.67 11.35
C GLU A 199 4.08 15.58 11.22
N ILE A 200 4.09 14.57 12.10
CA ILE A 200 5.06 13.47 11.99
C ILE A 200 4.78 12.58 10.77
N PHE A 201 3.55 12.57 10.25
CA PHE A 201 3.16 11.78 9.09
C PHE A 201 3.34 12.53 7.76
N VAL A 202 3.87 13.74 7.79
CA VAL A 202 4.14 14.56 6.61
C VAL A 202 5.66 14.81 6.52
N PRO A 203 6.36 14.44 5.46
CA PRO A 203 5.83 13.80 4.24
C PRO A 203 5.34 12.36 4.45
N THR A 204 5.96 11.55 5.29
CA THR A 204 5.57 10.15 5.55
C THR A 204 6.41 9.59 6.69
N VAL A 205 5.81 8.85 7.62
CA VAL A 205 6.55 7.96 8.51
C VAL A 205 6.85 6.68 7.74
N PHE A 206 8.13 6.38 7.52
CA PHE A 206 8.57 5.20 6.77
C PHE A 206 9.49 4.34 7.63
N LEU A 207 9.08 3.11 7.90
CA LEU A 207 9.64 2.24 8.93
C LEU A 207 10.05 0.88 8.38
N GLU A 208 11.11 0.31 8.98
CA GLU A 208 11.46 -1.11 8.89
C GLU A 208 11.50 -1.73 10.30
N ASP A 209 11.53 -3.05 10.38
CA ASP A 209 11.56 -3.83 11.63
C ASP A 209 10.33 -3.59 12.53
N MET A 210 9.16 -3.50 11.90
CA MET A 210 7.87 -3.34 12.57
C MET A 210 7.19 -4.69 12.84
N SER A 211 6.30 -4.69 13.84
CA SER A 211 5.24 -5.72 13.93
C SER A 211 4.47 -5.80 12.62
N THR A 212 4.15 -6.99 12.16
CA THR A 212 3.42 -7.24 10.92
C THR A 212 1.90 -7.15 11.09
N LYS A 213 1.44 -6.71 12.25
CA LYS A 213 0.03 -6.48 12.54
C LYS A 213 -0.17 -5.17 13.31
N VAL A 214 -1.06 -4.34 12.80
CA VAL A 214 -1.38 -3.02 13.35
C VAL A 214 -2.87 -2.79 13.39
N THR A 215 -3.36 -2.16 14.46
CA THR A 215 -4.76 -1.76 14.63
C THR A 215 -4.88 -0.24 14.77
N LEU A 216 -5.61 0.39 13.86
CA LEU A 216 -6.08 1.76 13.99
C LEU A 216 -7.33 1.77 14.88
N LYS A 217 -7.28 2.44 16.01
CA LYS A 217 -8.36 2.45 17.00
C LYS A 217 -8.41 3.71 17.87
N SER A 218 -9.45 3.83 18.67
CA SER A 218 -9.64 4.93 19.62
C SER A 218 -10.31 4.44 20.90
N ASN A 219 -10.03 5.07 22.03
CA ASN A 219 -10.72 4.80 23.30
C ASN A 219 -12.16 5.37 23.35
N LYS A 220 -12.61 6.08 22.28
CA LYS A 220 -13.94 6.70 22.20
C LYS A 220 -14.97 5.86 21.45
N THR A 221 -14.52 4.82 20.73
CA THR A 221 -15.37 3.93 19.96
C THR A 221 -14.82 2.51 19.97
N ARG A 222 -15.69 1.54 19.70
CA ARG A 222 -15.26 0.14 19.51
C ARG A 222 -14.86 -0.15 18.06
N ARG A 223 -15.09 0.81 17.15
CA ARG A 223 -14.71 0.67 15.75
C ARG A 223 -13.20 0.69 15.60
N SER A 224 -12.70 -0.22 14.81
CA SER A 224 -11.27 -0.31 14.51
C SER A 224 -11.03 -0.92 13.13
N VAL A 225 -9.84 -0.70 12.61
CA VAL A 225 -9.30 -1.36 11.42
C VAL A 225 -8.02 -2.05 11.82
N THR A 226 -7.95 -3.36 11.61
CA THR A 226 -6.72 -4.14 11.84
C THR A 226 -6.17 -4.59 10.50
N MET A 227 -4.89 -4.33 10.25
CA MET A 227 -4.16 -4.87 9.09
C MET A 227 -3.10 -5.86 9.56
N THR A 228 -3.02 -7.01 8.85
CA THR A 228 -1.93 -7.99 8.98
C THR A 228 -1.23 -8.10 7.62
N TYR A 229 0.11 -8.04 7.59
CA TYR A 229 0.91 -7.93 6.37
C TYR A 229 2.24 -8.68 6.46
N GLU A 230 2.18 -9.95 6.79
CA GLU A 230 3.37 -10.81 6.81
C GLU A 230 4.05 -10.85 5.44
N GLY A 231 5.39 -10.83 5.45
CA GLY A 231 6.21 -10.81 4.22
C GLY A 231 6.43 -9.41 3.62
N PHE A 232 5.75 -8.37 4.12
CA PHE A 232 6.07 -6.99 3.76
C PHE A 232 7.11 -6.44 4.75
N LYS A 233 8.22 -5.99 4.20
CA LYS A 233 9.39 -5.59 5.00
C LYS A 233 9.26 -4.17 5.57
N TYR A 234 8.50 -3.30 4.91
CA TYR A 234 8.39 -1.89 5.24
C TYR A 234 6.95 -1.50 5.50
N LEU A 235 6.78 -0.50 6.36
CA LEU A 235 5.50 0.14 6.63
C LEU A 235 5.62 1.64 6.40
N ALA A 236 4.80 2.18 5.50
CA ALA A 236 4.59 3.61 5.40
C ALA A 236 3.26 3.99 6.08
N LEU A 237 3.28 5.13 6.78
CA LEU A 237 2.10 5.74 7.40
C LEU A 237 2.03 7.18 6.89
N TRP A 238 0.93 7.52 6.22
CA TRP A 238 0.82 8.81 5.55
C TRP A 238 -0.61 9.37 5.60
N HIS A 239 -0.72 10.68 5.62
CA HIS A 239 -1.93 11.42 5.30
C HIS A 239 -1.59 12.76 4.65
N ASP A 240 -2.54 13.37 3.94
CA ASP A 240 -2.47 14.77 3.56
C ASP A 240 -2.59 15.67 4.79
N ASP A 241 -1.93 16.82 4.77
CA ASP A 241 -1.97 17.77 5.89
C ASP A 241 -3.43 18.13 6.24
N ASN A 242 -3.77 17.97 7.52
CA ASN A 242 -5.12 18.18 8.06
C ASN A 242 -6.24 17.33 7.45
N SER A 243 -5.94 16.28 6.72
CA SER A 243 -6.95 15.39 6.12
C SER A 243 -7.65 14.50 7.17
N PRO A 244 -8.90 14.09 6.92
CA PRO A 244 -9.64 13.20 7.81
C PRO A 244 -9.42 11.72 7.50
N PHE A 245 -8.21 11.34 7.13
CA PHE A 245 -7.83 9.93 6.87
C PHE A 245 -6.38 9.68 7.21
N ILE A 246 -6.02 8.41 7.32
CA ILE A 246 -4.64 7.93 7.43
C ILE A 246 -4.45 6.69 6.56
N CYS A 247 -3.34 6.62 5.84
CA CYS A 247 -2.94 5.43 5.08
C CYS A 247 -2.07 4.51 5.94
N ILE A 248 -2.28 3.20 5.79
CA ILE A 248 -1.46 2.12 6.36
C ILE A 248 -0.93 1.31 5.20
N GLU A 249 0.36 1.45 4.91
CA GLU A 249 0.93 1.05 3.63
C GLU A 249 2.05 0.01 3.80
N PRO A 250 1.74 -1.28 3.82
CA PRO A 250 2.77 -2.32 3.79
C PRO A 250 3.42 -2.39 2.40
N TRP A 251 4.76 -2.30 2.36
CA TRP A 251 5.56 -2.34 1.13
C TRP A 251 6.64 -3.41 1.18
N THR A 252 6.97 -4.01 0.03
CA THR A 252 8.10 -4.95 -0.09
C THR A 252 9.42 -4.23 -0.36
N GLY A 253 9.38 -3.02 -0.92
CA GLY A 253 10.52 -2.19 -1.28
C GLY A 253 10.46 -0.80 -0.67
N THR A 254 11.36 0.07 -1.14
CA THR A 254 11.50 1.44 -0.63
C THR A 254 11.35 2.47 -1.76
N PRO A 255 11.10 3.77 -1.47
CA PRO A 255 11.44 4.84 -2.39
C PRO A 255 12.92 4.76 -2.78
N GLU A 256 13.34 5.48 -3.81
CA GLU A 256 14.75 5.46 -4.20
C GLU A 256 15.62 6.21 -3.20
N LEU A 257 16.83 5.66 -2.96
CA LEU A 257 17.87 6.30 -2.18
C LEU A 257 18.63 7.32 -3.05
N ILE A 258 18.74 8.55 -2.58
CA ILE A 258 19.52 9.61 -3.24
C ILE A 258 20.99 9.16 -3.37
N GLY A 259 21.52 9.31 -4.58
CA GLY A 259 22.92 8.97 -4.88
C GLY A 259 23.18 7.49 -5.10
N ASN A 260 22.15 6.63 -5.06
CA ASN A 260 22.30 5.22 -5.43
C ASN A 260 22.50 5.06 -6.95
N SER A 261 22.94 3.88 -7.37
CA SER A 261 22.89 3.43 -8.76
C SER A 261 21.47 3.56 -9.30
N ARG A 262 21.33 3.97 -10.55
CA ARG A 262 20.02 4.00 -11.23
C ARG A 262 19.58 2.63 -11.75
N GLU A 263 20.45 1.62 -11.68
CA GLU A 263 20.13 0.27 -12.11
C GLU A 263 19.00 -0.31 -11.26
N LEU A 264 17.91 -0.74 -11.90
CA LEU A 264 16.73 -1.24 -11.19
C LEU A 264 17.06 -2.40 -10.24
N LYS A 265 17.97 -3.29 -10.66
CA LYS A 265 18.41 -4.43 -9.86
C LYS A 265 19.12 -4.05 -8.55
N ASP A 266 19.67 -2.83 -8.47
CA ASP A 266 20.41 -2.32 -7.30
C ASP A 266 19.53 -1.50 -6.35
N LYS A 267 18.24 -1.30 -6.71
CA LYS A 267 17.31 -0.53 -5.89
C LYS A 267 17.04 -1.25 -4.57
N ASN A 268 17.04 -0.52 -3.47
CA ASN A 268 16.77 -1.08 -2.14
C ASN A 268 15.38 -1.75 -2.09
N GLY A 269 15.33 -2.97 -1.55
CA GLY A 269 14.10 -3.74 -1.42
C GLY A 269 13.51 -4.22 -2.74
N ILE A 270 14.28 -4.20 -3.84
CA ILE A 270 13.83 -4.78 -5.11
C ILE A 270 13.85 -6.31 -5.03
N THR A 271 12.84 -6.94 -5.55
CA THR A 271 12.73 -8.39 -5.69
C THR A 271 13.18 -8.80 -7.08
N ALA A 272 14.00 -9.83 -7.19
CA ALA A 272 14.38 -10.47 -8.45
C ALA A 272 13.53 -11.75 -8.61
N LEU A 273 12.72 -11.80 -9.66
CA LEU A 273 11.87 -12.94 -9.97
C LEU A 273 12.36 -13.60 -11.26
N ASP A 274 12.81 -14.84 -11.16
CA ASP A 274 13.32 -15.57 -12.32
C ASP A 274 12.23 -15.89 -13.34
N LYS A 275 12.66 -16.10 -14.58
CA LYS A 275 11.82 -16.51 -15.70
C LYS A 275 10.82 -17.61 -15.33
N GLY A 276 9.55 -17.37 -15.61
CA GLY A 276 8.44 -18.32 -15.41
C GLY A 276 8.13 -18.64 -13.95
N LYS A 277 8.65 -17.83 -13.01
CA LYS A 277 8.34 -17.94 -11.59
C LYS A 277 7.17 -17.04 -11.23
N THR A 278 6.56 -17.36 -10.08
CA THR A 278 5.46 -16.61 -9.49
C THR A 278 5.74 -16.38 -8.03
N ASP A 279 5.54 -15.14 -7.57
CA ASP A 279 5.54 -14.77 -6.16
C ASP A 279 4.12 -14.41 -5.72
N GLU A 280 3.81 -14.67 -4.45
CA GLU A 280 2.54 -14.32 -3.81
C GLU A 280 2.78 -13.61 -2.48
N TYR A 281 2.08 -12.49 -2.26
CA TYR A 281 2.08 -11.73 -1.01
C TYR A 281 0.64 -11.52 -0.57
N THR A 282 0.38 -11.65 0.73
CA THR A 282 -0.96 -11.51 1.29
C THR A 282 -0.97 -10.47 2.40
N TYR A 283 -1.97 -9.59 2.38
CA TYR A 283 -2.33 -8.79 3.54
C TYR A 283 -3.82 -8.88 3.81
N THR A 284 -4.23 -8.53 5.01
CA THR A 284 -5.65 -8.55 5.40
C THR A 284 -6.08 -7.23 6.00
N ILE A 285 -7.37 -6.90 5.85
CA ILE A 285 -8.04 -5.79 6.52
C ILE A 285 -9.24 -6.36 7.28
N GLU A 286 -9.19 -6.30 8.61
CA GLU A 286 -10.31 -6.69 9.48
C GLU A 286 -11.02 -5.45 10.00
N ILE A 287 -12.33 -5.42 9.86
CA ILE A 287 -13.23 -4.31 10.25
C ILE A 287 -14.01 -4.69 11.52
N LYS A 288 -13.97 -3.80 12.51
CA LYS A 288 -14.77 -3.96 13.77
C LYS A 288 -15.52 -2.70 14.12
#